data_412310965300cce0eccdc1e2fda17290
#
_entry.id   412310965300cce0eccdc1e2fda17290
#
_cell.length_a   1.000
_cell.length_b   1.000
_cell.length_c   1.000
_cell.angle_alpha   90.00
_cell.angle_beta   90.00
_cell.angle_gamma   90.00
#
_symmetry.space_group_name_H-M   'P 1'
#
loop_
_entity.id
_entity.type
_entity.pdbx_description
1 polymer ?
#
loop_
_entity_poly.entity_id
_entity_poly.type
_entity_poly.pdbx_seq_one_letter_code
_entity_poly.pdbx_strand_id
1 'polypeptide(L)'
;FSQKQTPAINKDSVLQAARQAYAREYDEETTETADFGSYEVKGNKVEFEVFNPEDRAYDKVTVTVGADGNATGASVEFIGK
;
A
#
# COMPACT_ATOMS: atom_id res chain seq x y z
N PHE A 1 21.18 9.45 -24.82
CA PHE A 1 20.63 8.21 -24.45
C PHE A 1 19.48 8.42 -23.51
N SER A 2 18.62 7.52 -23.48
CA SER A 2 17.52 7.73 -22.63
C SER A 2 17.53 6.73 -21.53
N GLN A 3 17.21 7.20 -20.37
CA GLN A 3 17.08 6.34 -19.29
C GLN A 3 15.76 5.71 -19.29
N LYS A 4 15.75 4.47 -18.94
CA LYS A 4 14.53 3.84 -18.69
C LYS A 4 13.95 4.45 -17.48
N GLN A 5 12.88 5.16 -17.66
CA GLN A 5 12.28 5.84 -16.57
C GLN A 5 11.16 5.00 -16.02
N THR A 6 11.26 4.62 -14.78
CA THR A 6 10.05 4.21 -14.11
C THR A 6 9.39 5.48 -13.67
N PRO A 7 8.08 5.59 -13.76
CA PRO A 7 7.39 6.78 -13.27
C PRO A 7 7.76 7.01 -11.82
N ALA A 8 8.03 8.25 -11.49
CA ALA A 8 8.30 8.58 -10.13
C ALA A 8 7.04 8.28 -9.33
N ILE A 9 7.18 7.46 -8.30
CA ILE A 9 6.04 7.10 -7.48
C ILE A 9 5.87 8.15 -6.40
N ASN A 10 4.66 8.69 -6.30
CA ASN A 10 4.34 9.64 -5.25
C ASN A 10 4.05 8.85 -3.98
N LYS A 11 5.04 8.77 -3.12
CA LYS A 11 4.93 7.95 -1.92
C LYS A 11 3.79 8.38 -1.03
N ASP A 12 3.54 9.70 -0.93
CA ASP A 12 2.46 10.18 -0.09
C ASP A 12 1.12 9.73 -0.63
N SER A 13 0.92 9.82 -1.94
CA SER A 13 -0.32 9.37 -2.56
C SER A 13 -0.52 7.89 -2.36
N VAL A 14 0.54 7.11 -2.57
CA VAL A 14 0.47 5.65 -2.46
C VAL A 14 0.18 5.24 -1.02
N LEU A 15 0.88 5.84 -0.06
CA LEU A 15 0.67 5.50 1.33
C LEU A 15 -0.73 5.87 1.79
N GLN A 16 -1.20 7.04 1.36
CA GLN A 16 -2.54 7.48 1.72
C GLN A 16 -3.59 6.53 1.16
N ALA A 17 -3.42 6.10 -0.10
CA ALA A 17 -4.35 5.15 -0.70
C ALA A 17 -4.33 3.82 0.02
N ALA A 18 -3.14 3.36 0.43
CA ALA A 18 -3.01 2.11 1.17
C ALA A 18 -3.75 2.21 2.51
N ARG A 19 -3.55 3.31 3.22
CA ARG A 19 -4.21 3.49 4.51
C ARG A 19 -5.71 3.62 4.37
N GLN A 20 -6.18 4.31 3.33
CA GLN A 20 -7.61 4.43 3.11
C GLN A 20 -8.25 3.09 2.80
N ALA A 21 -7.58 2.26 1.99
CA ALA A 21 -8.10 0.94 1.69
C ALA A 21 -8.14 0.07 2.94
N TYR A 22 -7.10 0.16 3.76
CA TYR A 22 -7.03 -0.61 4.99
C TYR A 22 -8.13 -0.18 5.95
N ALA A 23 -8.38 1.13 6.05
CA ALA A 23 -9.44 1.65 6.91
C ALA A 23 -10.82 1.21 6.45
N ARG A 24 -11.00 1.05 5.14
CA ARG A 24 -12.28 0.55 4.63
C ARG A 24 -12.47 -0.91 4.94
N GLU A 25 -11.37 -1.67 4.93
CA GLU A 25 -11.44 -3.09 5.23
C GLU A 25 -11.65 -3.34 6.71
N TYR A 26 -11.05 -2.53 7.56
CA TYR A 26 -11.13 -2.67 9.01
C TYR A 26 -11.77 -1.42 9.62
N ASP A 27 -10.95 -0.48 10.09
CA ASP A 27 -11.42 0.83 10.54
C ASP A 27 -10.21 1.74 10.66
N GLU A 28 -10.48 3.01 10.99
CA GLU A 28 -9.41 3.99 11.07
C GLU A 28 -8.49 3.75 12.27
N GLU A 29 -9.06 3.31 13.37
CA GLU A 29 -8.27 3.04 14.56
C GLU A 29 -7.27 1.92 14.31
N THR A 30 -7.72 0.84 13.69
CA THR A 30 -6.83 -0.26 13.33
C THR A 30 -5.74 0.21 12.38
N THR A 31 -6.10 1.08 11.44
CA THR A 31 -5.15 1.60 10.47
C THR A 31 -4.07 2.42 11.15
N GLU A 32 -4.43 3.19 12.17
CA GLU A 32 -3.44 4.02 12.86
C GLU A 32 -2.41 3.19 13.60
N THR A 33 -2.79 2.04 14.10
CA THR A 33 -1.87 1.17 14.82
C THR A 33 -1.15 0.19 13.91
N ALA A 34 -1.62 0.03 12.67
CA ALA A 34 -1.02 -0.92 11.75
C ALA A 34 0.33 -0.40 11.25
N ASP A 35 1.24 -1.33 11.02
CA ASP A 35 2.59 -1.00 10.58
C ASP A 35 2.70 -1.20 9.08
N PHE A 36 2.85 -0.09 8.35
CA PHE A 36 3.01 -0.10 6.89
C PHE A 36 4.48 0.04 6.52
N GLY A 37 5.37 -0.54 7.29
CA GLY A 37 6.78 -0.24 7.18
C GLY A 37 7.49 -0.81 5.96
N SER A 38 6.99 -1.90 5.40
CA SER A 38 7.67 -2.56 4.29
C SER A 38 6.84 -2.52 3.04
N TYR A 39 7.47 -2.22 1.91
CA TYR A 39 6.76 -2.28 0.65
C TYR A 39 7.72 -2.65 -0.47
N GLU A 40 7.15 -3.13 -1.57
CA GLU A 40 7.91 -3.49 -2.75
C GLU A 40 7.21 -2.95 -3.98
N VAL A 41 7.96 -2.37 -4.90
CA VAL A 41 7.42 -1.83 -6.12
C VAL A 41 7.55 -2.86 -7.22
N LYS A 42 6.43 -3.19 -7.87
CA LYS A 42 6.41 -4.15 -8.95
C LYS A 42 5.65 -3.55 -10.13
N GLY A 43 6.38 -3.03 -11.10
CA GLY A 43 5.76 -2.38 -12.25
C GLY A 43 4.94 -1.18 -11.81
N ASN A 44 3.65 -1.22 -12.09
CA ASN A 44 2.74 -0.14 -11.70
C ASN A 44 2.01 -0.44 -10.41
N LYS A 45 2.54 -1.36 -9.60
CA LYS A 45 1.92 -1.71 -8.33
C LYS A 45 2.91 -1.60 -7.21
N VAL A 46 2.41 -1.21 -6.05
CA VAL A 46 3.21 -1.17 -4.82
C VAL A 46 2.53 -2.08 -3.82
N GLU A 47 3.27 -3.05 -3.33
CA GLU A 47 2.72 -4.02 -2.38
C GLU A 47 3.28 -3.72 -1.00
N PHE A 48 2.39 -3.44 -0.05
CA PHE A 48 2.77 -3.23 1.33
C PHE A 48 2.52 -4.49 2.13
N GLU A 49 3.47 -4.84 2.97
CA GLU A 49 3.24 -5.87 3.97
C GLU A 49 2.90 -5.15 5.26
N VAL A 50 1.68 -5.31 5.72
CA VAL A 50 1.17 -4.55 6.84
C VAL A 50 0.99 -5.48 8.02
N PHE A 51 1.53 -5.10 9.16
CA PHE A 51 1.34 -5.86 10.38
C PHE A 51 0.24 -5.20 11.21
N ASN A 52 -0.77 -5.99 11.57
CA ASN A 52 -1.87 -5.53 12.41
C ASN A 52 -1.62 -6.06 13.82
N PRO A 53 -1.17 -5.19 14.74
CA PRO A 53 -0.84 -5.66 16.08
C PRO A 53 -2.06 -6.08 16.90
N GLU A 54 -3.25 -5.58 16.57
CA GLU A 54 -4.43 -5.96 17.31
C GLU A 54 -4.78 -7.42 17.12
N ASP A 55 -4.64 -7.90 15.89
CA ASP A 55 -4.95 -9.29 15.56
C ASP A 55 -3.70 -10.13 15.44
N ARG A 56 -2.53 -9.52 15.54
CA ARG A 56 -1.25 -10.18 15.30
C ARG A 56 -1.25 -10.86 13.96
N ALA A 57 -1.71 -10.15 12.95
CA ALA A 57 -1.90 -10.70 11.64
C ALA A 57 -1.18 -9.83 10.61
N TYR A 58 -0.94 -10.42 9.44
CA TYR A 58 -0.32 -9.72 8.34
C TYR A 58 -1.31 -9.59 7.21
N ASP A 59 -1.32 -8.44 6.58
CA ASP A 59 -2.13 -8.17 5.40
C ASP A 59 -1.23 -7.66 4.29
N LYS A 60 -1.67 -7.87 3.06
CA LYS A 60 -1.00 -7.30 1.91
C LYS A 60 -1.90 -6.24 1.31
N VAL A 61 -1.39 -5.04 1.19
CA VAL A 61 -2.13 -3.96 0.55
C VAL A 61 -1.44 -3.67 -0.77
N THR A 62 -2.17 -3.82 -1.86
CA THR A 62 -1.64 -3.57 -3.19
C THR A 62 -2.24 -2.28 -3.71
N VAL A 63 -1.38 -1.34 -4.05
CA VAL A 63 -1.78 -0.05 -4.59
C VAL A 63 -1.39 0.00 -6.04
N THR A 64 -2.35 0.31 -6.90
CA THR A 64 -2.08 0.50 -8.32
C THR A 64 -1.74 1.96 -8.56
N VAL A 65 -0.72 2.19 -9.37
CA VAL A 65 -0.20 3.53 -9.59
C VAL A 65 -0.39 3.87 -11.07
N GLY A 66 -0.82 5.09 -11.33
CA GLY A 66 -0.99 5.57 -12.70
C GLY A 66 0.31 6.08 -13.30
N ALA A 67 0.22 6.54 -14.53
CA ALA A 67 1.40 7.02 -15.25
C ALA A 67 2.03 8.23 -14.60
N ASP A 68 1.26 9.00 -13.84
CA ASP A 68 1.76 10.18 -13.15
C ASP A 68 2.35 9.86 -11.78
N GLY A 69 2.37 8.59 -11.39
CA GLY A 69 2.93 8.19 -10.12
C GLY A 69 1.96 8.22 -8.95
N ASN A 70 0.73 8.65 -9.18
CA ASN A 70 -0.25 8.71 -8.12
C ASN A 70 -1.08 7.46 -8.07
N ALA A 71 -1.60 7.15 -6.90
CA ALA A 71 -2.40 5.94 -6.71
C ALA A 71 -3.73 6.07 -7.44
N THR A 72 -4.13 5.00 -8.13
CA THR A 72 -5.41 4.95 -8.80
C THR A 72 -6.36 3.94 -8.17
N GLY A 73 -5.85 3.09 -7.31
CA GLY A 73 -6.68 2.13 -6.61
C GLY A 73 -5.86 1.33 -5.63
N ALA A 74 -6.53 0.67 -4.71
CA ALA A 74 -5.84 -0.15 -3.72
C ALA A 74 -6.77 -1.27 -3.25
N SER A 75 -6.16 -2.38 -2.84
CA SER A 75 -6.90 -3.51 -2.32
C SER A 75 -6.15 -4.12 -1.15
N VAL A 76 -6.88 -4.80 -0.28
CA VAL A 76 -6.31 -5.42 0.90
C VAL A 76 -6.57 -6.92 0.84
N GLU A 77 -5.53 -7.68 1.13
CA GLU A 77 -5.63 -9.13 1.14
C GLU A 77 -5.03 -9.66 2.43
N PHE A 78 -5.77 -10.52 3.12
CA PHE A 78 -5.26 -11.13 4.35
C PHE A 78 -4.20 -12.17 4.00
N ILE A 79 -3.04 -12.08 4.61
CA ILE A 79 -1.96 -13.04 4.34
C ILE A 79 -1.99 -14.15 5.39
N GLY A 80 -2.11 -13.81 6.65
CA GLY A 80 -2.10 -14.80 7.72
C GLY A 80 -1.59 -14.23 9.02
N LYS A 81 -1.55 -15.09 9.99
CA LYS A 81 -1.07 -14.72 11.31
C LYS A 81 0.29 -15.29 11.60
#